data_e35703e63f3d0f88fb31938c0bbe6e3c
#
_entry.id   e35703e63f3d0f88fb31938c0bbe6e3c
#
_cell.length_a   1.000
_cell.length_b   1.000
_cell.length_c   1.000
_cell.angle_alpha   90.00
_cell.angle_beta   90.00
_cell.angle_gamma   90.00
#
_symmetry.space_group_name_H-M   'P 1'
#
loop_
_entity.id
_entity.type
_entity.pdbx_description
1 polymer ?
#
loop_
_entity_poly.entity_id
_entity_poly.type
_entity_poly.pdbx_seq_one_letter_code
_entity_poly.pdbx_strand_id
1 'polypeptide(L)'
;MSMTMSRPVTDVLNKQVANWSVLYMKLHHYHWFVKGPNFFTLHEKFEELYNEAAKNVDALAERLLTVGGKPVSTLKACMEQASLKEATGGESADQMVEAVVSDFTLLIKELKEGITAAEAGDDEATGDMFLGIMDSLQKHVWMLQAHLGK
;
A
#
# COMPACT_ATOMS: atom_id res chain seq x y z
N MET A 1 -9.16 -15.24 26.50
CA MET A 1 -8.68 -15.08 25.82
C MET A 1 -8.22 -15.39 24.85
N SER A 2 -8.17 -15.17 24.66
CA SER A 2 -7.62 -15.38 23.82
C SER A 2 -7.11 -15.13 23.22
N MET A 3 -6.82 -14.93 23.07
CA MET A 3 -6.28 -14.61 22.45
C MET A 3 -5.55 -14.64 21.63
N THR A 4 -5.67 -14.24 21.57
CA THR A 4 -4.80 -14.26 20.95
C THR A 4 -4.24 -14.43 19.78
N MET A 5 -4.29 -14.50 19.45
CA MET A 5 -3.62 -15.08 18.28
C MET A 5 -3.75 -14.19 17.06
N SER A 6 -4.85 -13.45 16.98
CA SER A 6 -5.01 -12.48 15.91
C SER A 6 -4.20 -11.23 16.21
N ARG A 7 -3.55 -10.71 15.19
CA ARG A 7 -2.83 -9.45 15.27
C ARG A 7 -3.80 -8.32 15.59
N PRO A 8 -3.45 -7.42 16.51
CA PRO A 8 -4.30 -6.25 16.76
C PRO A 8 -4.46 -5.41 15.50
N VAL A 9 -5.66 -4.87 15.34
CA VAL A 9 -5.98 -4.03 14.18
C VAL A 9 -5.08 -2.79 14.11
N THR A 10 -4.65 -2.28 15.26
CA THR A 10 -3.75 -1.12 15.32
C THR A 10 -2.38 -1.45 14.72
N ASP A 11 -1.88 -2.67 14.87
CA ASP A 11 -0.62 -3.08 14.26
C ASP A 11 -0.74 -3.12 12.74
N VAL A 12 -1.86 -3.62 12.23
CA VAL A 12 -2.10 -3.66 10.79
C VAL A 12 -2.23 -2.25 10.22
N LEU A 13 -2.97 -1.38 10.91
CA LEU A 13 -3.08 0.04 10.50
C LEU A 13 -1.70 0.68 10.39
N ASN A 14 -0.86 0.48 11.41
CA ASN A 14 0.45 1.10 11.45
C ASN A 14 1.37 0.56 10.37
N LYS A 15 1.31 -0.74 10.11
CA LYS A 15 2.09 -1.34 9.03
C LYS A 15 1.64 -0.79 7.67
N GLN A 16 0.35 -0.56 7.50
CA GLN A 16 -0.15 0.04 6.26
C GLN A 16 0.30 1.49 6.11
N VAL A 17 0.34 2.27 7.19
CA VAL A 17 0.90 3.63 7.14
C VAL A 17 2.34 3.57 6.64
N ALA A 18 3.14 2.66 7.17
CA ALA A 18 4.53 2.48 6.78
C ALA A 18 4.65 2.06 5.30
N ASN A 19 3.86 1.07 4.89
CA ASN A 19 3.88 0.55 3.52
C ASN A 19 3.53 1.63 2.49
N TRP A 20 2.46 2.37 2.74
CA TRP A 20 2.04 3.41 1.81
C TRP A 20 3.02 4.57 1.78
N SER A 21 3.71 4.85 2.88
CA SER A 21 4.77 5.86 2.92
C SER A 21 5.95 5.45 2.03
N VAL A 22 6.36 4.19 2.08
CA VAL A 22 7.41 3.65 1.21
C VAL A 22 6.96 3.68 -0.25
N LEU A 23 5.72 3.27 -0.52
CA LEU A 23 5.15 3.30 -1.87
C LEU A 23 5.10 4.70 -2.44
N TYR A 24 4.78 5.69 -1.62
CA TYR A 24 4.70 7.07 -2.06
C TYR A 24 6.01 7.51 -2.72
N MET A 25 7.15 7.25 -2.08
CA MET A 25 8.45 7.59 -2.65
C MET A 25 8.80 6.67 -3.82
N LYS A 26 8.54 5.38 -3.70
CA LYS A 26 8.85 4.40 -4.74
C LYS A 26 8.12 4.72 -6.05
N LEU A 27 6.85 5.11 -5.95
CA LEU A 27 6.04 5.48 -7.12
C LEU A 27 6.52 6.79 -7.74
N HIS A 28 7.02 7.73 -6.93
CA HIS A 28 7.67 8.93 -7.46
C HIS A 28 8.93 8.56 -8.25
N HIS A 29 9.74 7.66 -7.70
CA HIS A 29 10.94 7.19 -8.38
C HIS A 29 10.57 6.61 -9.76
N TYR A 30 9.55 5.76 -9.83
CA TYR A 30 9.11 5.19 -11.10
C TYR A 30 8.54 6.25 -12.05
N HIS A 31 7.76 7.18 -11.52
CA HIS A 31 7.21 8.30 -12.28
C HIS A 31 8.32 9.14 -12.93
N TRP A 32 9.40 9.38 -12.21
CA TRP A 32 10.52 10.16 -12.71
C TRP A 32 11.42 9.41 -13.68
N PHE A 33 11.65 8.13 -13.45
CA PHE A 33 12.67 7.37 -14.17
C PHE A 33 12.15 6.44 -15.25
N VAL A 34 10.84 6.26 -15.41
CA VAL A 34 10.30 5.41 -16.48
C VAL A 34 10.71 5.95 -17.85
N LYS A 35 11.02 5.04 -18.77
CA LYS A 35 11.44 5.38 -20.14
C LYS A 35 10.82 4.41 -21.13
N GLY A 36 10.78 4.82 -22.38
CA GLY A 36 10.39 3.94 -23.47
C GLY A 36 9.06 4.29 -24.12
N PRO A 37 8.53 3.38 -24.95
CA PRO A 37 7.35 3.67 -25.77
C PRO A 37 6.10 4.06 -24.97
N ASN A 38 5.98 3.59 -23.73
CA ASN A 38 4.82 3.86 -22.90
C ASN A 38 5.11 4.92 -21.82
N PHE A 39 6.10 5.76 -22.05
CA PHE A 39 6.51 6.77 -21.06
C PHE A 39 5.32 7.61 -20.59
N PHE A 40 4.60 8.23 -21.50
CA PHE A 40 3.53 9.16 -21.11
C PHE A 40 2.43 8.45 -20.33
N THR A 41 2.04 7.27 -20.75
CA THR A 41 1.01 6.49 -20.06
C THR A 41 1.45 6.07 -18.67
N LEU A 42 2.66 5.57 -18.54
CA LEU A 42 3.17 5.08 -17.25
C LEU A 42 3.54 6.22 -16.31
N HIS A 43 4.15 7.28 -16.84
CA HIS A 43 4.45 8.49 -16.06
C HIS A 43 3.19 9.00 -15.38
N GLU A 44 2.11 9.14 -16.14
CA GLU A 44 0.81 9.59 -15.63
C GLU A 44 0.19 8.56 -14.67
N LYS A 45 0.30 7.28 -14.97
CA LYS A 45 -0.26 6.22 -14.11
C LYS A 45 0.46 6.20 -12.76
N PHE A 46 1.79 6.29 -12.74
CA PHE A 46 2.53 6.32 -11.48
C PHE A 46 2.17 7.56 -10.66
N GLU A 47 1.90 8.68 -11.31
CA GLU A 47 1.41 9.89 -10.62
C GLU A 47 0.06 9.64 -9.95
N GLU A 48 -0.89 9.05 -10.67
CA GLU A 48 -2.19 8.68 -10.12
C GLU A 48 -2.00 7.80 -8.87
N LEU A 49 -1.09 6.83 -8.96
CA LEU A 49 -0.86 5.90 -7.87
C LEU A 49 -0.19 6.56 -6.66
N TYR A 50 0.77 7.47 -6.85
CA TYR A 50 1.36 8.11 -5.68
C TYR A 50 0.40 9.13 -5.04
N ASN A 51 -0.49 9.73 -5.79
CA ASN A 51 -1.51 10.58 -5.22
C ASN A 51 -2.49 9.75 -4.36
N GLU A 52 -2.83 8.56 -4.80
CA GLU A 52 -3.63 7.63 -4.00
C GLU A 52 -2.88 7.19 -2.75
N ALA A 53 -1.58 6.92 -2.87
CA ALA A 53 -0.75 6.56 -1.73
C ALA A 53 -0.75 7.66 -0.66
N ALA A 54 -0.64 8.92 -1.06
CA ALA A 54 -0.69 10.05 -0.13
C ALA A 54 -2.00 10.09 0.64
N LYS A 55 -3.12 9.88 -0.04
CA LYS A 55 -4.44 9.84 0.60
C LYS A 55 -4.54 8.68 1.59
N ASN A 56 -4.01 7.53 1.22
CA ASN A 56 -4.08 6.35 2.08
C ASN A 56 -3.23 6.52 3.33
N VAL A 57 -2.03 7.10 3.22
CA VAL A 57 -1.20 7.40 4.39
C VAL A 57 -1.97 8.25 5.39
N ASP A 58 -2.57 9.32 4.90
CA ASP A 58 -3.29 10.26 5.76
C ASP A 58 -4.50 9.61 6.42
N ALA A 59 -5.33 8.95 5.61
CA ALA A 59 -6.56 8.31 6.10
C ALA A 59 -6.25 7.21 7.13
N LEU A 60 -5.25 6.38 6.86
CA LEU A 60 -4.87 5.29 7.74
C LEU A 60 -4.28 5.80 9.06
N ALA A 61 -3.43 6.83 8.99
CA ALA A 61 -2.84 7.43 10.17
C ALA A 61 -3.91 8.08 11.06
N GLU A 62 -4.85 8.78 10.45
CA GLU A 62 -5.94 9.42 11.19
C GLU A 62 -6.89 8.38 11.79
N ARG A 63 -7.14 7.30 11.08
CA ARG A 63 -7.94 6.20 11.64
C ARG A 63 -7.24 5.59 12.85
N LEU A 64 -5.92 5.39 12.76
CA LEU A 64 -5.13 4.86 13.87
C LEU A 64 -5.23 5.76 15.10
N LEU A 65 -5.12 7.07 14.91
CA LEU A 65 -5.31 8.04 16.00
C LEU A 65 -6.71 7.96 16.59
N THR A 66 -7.72 7.83 15.72
CA THR A 66 -9.12 7.76 16.14
C THR A 66 -9.36 6.56 17.06
N VAL A 67 -8.72 5.44 16.81
CA VAL A 67 -8.89 4.23 17.63
C VAL A 67 -7.86 4.13 18.77
N GLY A 68 -7.12 5.20 19.02
CA GLY A 68 -6.23 5.29 20.18
C GLY A 68 -4.79 4.85 19.97
N GLY A 69 -4.41 4.56 18.73
CA GLY A 69 -3.04 4.19 18.41
C GLY A 69 -2.19 5.40 18.06
N LYS A 70 -0.94 5.14 17.72
CA LYS A 70 0.03 6.19 17.40
C LYS A 70 0.76 5.82 16.10
N PRO A 71 0.52 6.57 15.02
CA PRO A 71 1.14 6.22 13.73
C PRO A 71 2.65 6.49 13.72
N VAL A 72 3.36 5.63 12.96
CA VAL A 72 4.76 5.90 12.64
C VAL A 72 4.83 7.21 11.86
N SER A 73 5.82 8.03 12.17
CA SER A 73 5.89 9.37 11.59
C SER A 73 7.33 9.82 11.27
N THR A 74 8.27 8.90 11.23
CA THR A 74 9.63 9.18 10.76
C THR A 74 9.95 8.25 9.60
N LEU A 75 10.78 8.69 8.68
CA LEU A 75 11.18 7.86 7.55
C LEU A 75 11.85 6.56 8.01
N LYS A 76 12.70 6.66 9.04
CA LYS A 76 13.36 5.48 9.59
C LYS A 76 12.36 4.46 10.12
N ALA A 77 11.38 4.91 10.89
CA ALA A 77 10.36 4.02 11.46
C ALA A 77 9.50 3.40 10.36
N CYS A 78 9.16 4.17 9.32
CA CYS A 78 8.42 3.63 8.18
C CYS A 78 9.20 2.51 7.50
N MET A 79 10.49 2.71 7.27
CA MET A 79 11.33 1.68 6.64
C MET A 79 11.47 0.44 7.51
N GLU A 80 11.58 0.61 8.82
CA GLU A 80 11.70 -0.52 9.74
C GLU A 80 10.43 -1.35 9.82
N GLN A 81 9.27 -0.72 9.71
CA GLN A 81 7.98 -1.42 9.86
C GLN A 81 7.38 -1.89 8.55
N ALA A 82 7.77 -1.30 7.43
CA ALA A 82 7.19 -1.66 6.14
C ALA A 82 7.56 -3.09 5.74
N SER A 83 6.62 -3.75 5.08
CA SER A 83 6.86 -5.02 4.41
C SER A 83 7.49 -4.80 3.04
N LEU A 84 7.23 -3.66 2.44
CA LEU A 84 7.68 -3.32 1.10
C LEU A 84 9.10 -2.79 1.12
N LYS A 85 9.79 -2.99 0.00
CA LYS A 85 11.16 -2.51 -0.18
C LYS A 85 11.17 -1.32 -1.15
N GLU A 86 12.17 -0.48 -1.00
CA GLU A 86 12.37 0.66 -1.90
C GLU A 86 12.70 0.19 -3.32
N ALA A 87 12.58 1.12 -4.28
CA ALA A 87 13.04 0.87 -5.63
C ALA A 87 14.54 0.62 -5.62
N THR A 88 14.99 -0.29 -6.50
CA THR A 88 16.42 -0.63 -6.56
C THR A 88 17.20 0.31 -7.48
N GLY A 89 16.51 0.93 -8.44
CA GLY A 89 17.14 1.73 -9.48
C GLY A 89 17.51 0.87 -10.69
N GLY A 90 17.38 1.44 -11.88
CA GLY A 90 17.72 0.74 -13.11
C GLY A 90 16.64 -0.21 -13.63
N GLU A 91 15.48 -0.25 -13.01
CA GLU A 91 14.38 -1.08 -13.50
C GLU A 91 13.91 -0.59 -14.87
N SER A 92 13.57 -1.53 -15.77
CA SER A 92 12.89 -1.20 -17.02
C SER A 92 11.43 -0.82 -16.73
N ALA A 93 10.73 -0.24 -17.71
CA ALA A 93 9.33 0.10 -17.57
C ALA A 93 8.50 -1.11 -17.13
N ASP A 94 8.67 -2.25 -17.79
CA ASP A 94 7.93 -3.46 -17.43
C ASP A 94 8.29 -3.96 -16.03
N GLN A 95 9.57 -3.87 -15.65
CA GLN A 95 10.01 -4.26 -14.31
C GLN A 95 9.39 -3.36 -13.23
N MET A 96 9.23 -2.07 -13.53
CA MET A 96 8.55 -1.14 -12.62
C MET A 96 7.10 -1.56 -12.41
N VAL A 97 6.39 -1.87 -13.51
CA VAL A 97 5.00 -2.31 -13.43
C VAL A 97 4.89 -3.62 -12.66
N GLU A 98 5.78 -4.58 -12.94
CA GLU A 98 5.80 -5.85 -12.21
C GLU A 98 6.06 -5.66 -10.72
N ALA A 99 6.95 -4.74 -10.36
CA ALA A 99 7.24 -4.44 -8.96
C ALA A 99 6.00 -3.88 -8.25
N VAL A 100 5.28 -2.98 -8.92
CA VAL A 100 4.05 -2.41 -8.34
C VAL A 100 2.98 -3.49 -8.18
N VAL A 101 2.81 -4.37 -9.17
CA VAL A 101 1.88 -5.50 -9.06
C VAL A 101 2.23 -6.38 -7.87
N SER A 102 3.51 -6.69 -7.70
CA SER A 102 3.99 -7.50 -6.58
C SER A 102 3.71 -6.81 -5.24
N ASP A 103 4.01 -5.52 -5.14
CA ASP A 103 3.76 -4.73 -3.93
C ASP A 103 2.27 -4.69 -3.60
N PHE A 104 1.43 -4.41 -4.59
CA PHE A 104 -0.02 -4.35 -4.38
C PHE A 104 -0.59 -5.71 -3.99
N THR A 105 -0.07 -6.79 -4.55
CA THR A 105 -0.50 -8.15 -4.20
C THR A 105 -0.19 -8.45 -2.73
N LEU A 106 0.98 -8.04 -2.26
CA LEU A 106 1.34 -8.20 -0.85
C LEU A 106 0.42 -7.36 0.05
N LEU A 107 0.14 -6.12 -0.33
CA LEU A 107 -0.77 -5.26 0.43
C LEU A 107 -2.18 -5.85 0.50
N ILE A 108 -2.68 -6.41 -0.59
CA ILE A 108 -3.98 -7.07 -0.61
C ILE A 108 -4.02 -8.19 0.42
N LYS A 109 -2.97 -8.99 0.48
CA LYS A 109 -2.88 -10.07 1.48
C LYS A 109 -2.92 -9.51 2.89
N GLU A 110 -2.14 -8.47 3.16
CA GLU A 110 -2.09 -7.85 4.49
C GLU A 110 -3.41 -7.18 4.86
N LEU A 111 -4.09 -6.58 3.89
CA LEU A 111 -5.40 -5.97 4.13
C LEU A 111 -6.45 -7.02 4.46
N LYS A 112 -6.40 -8.19 3.83
CA LYS A 112 -7.29 -9.31 4.18
C LYS A 112 -7.06 -9.75 5.62
N GLU A 113 -5.81 -9.84 6.05
CA GLU A 113 -5.48 -10.13 7.44
C GLU A 113 -6.00 -9.04 8.37
N GLY A 114 -5.91 -7.78 7.92
CA GLY A 114 -6.41 -6.63 8.66
C GLY A 114 -7.91 -6.65 8.83
N ILE A 115 -8.66 -7.07 7.81
CA ILE A 115 -10.11 -7.20 7.88
C ILE A 115 -10.48 -8.23 8.95
N THR A 116 -9.78 -9.36 8.96
CA THR A 116 -10.00 -10.41 9.98
C THR A 116 -9.71 -9.86 11.39
N ALA A 117 -8.62 -9.09 11.54
CA ALA A 117 -8.28 -8.49 12.83
C ALA A 117 -9.33 -7.46 13.27
N ALA A 118 -9.86 -6.68 12.33
CA ALA A 118 -10.90 -5.70 12.62
C ALA A 118 -12.20 -6.38 13.06
N GLU A 119 -12.58 -7.46 12.41
CA GLU A 119 -13.76 -8.25 12.80
C GLU A 119 -13.59 -8.81 14.21
N ALA A 120 -12.43 -9.36 14.51
CA ALA A 120 -12.15 -9.92 15.83
C ALA A 120 -12.18 -8.86 16.94
N GLY A 121 -11.87 -7.61 16.61
CA GLY A 121 -11.88 -6.48 17.54
C GLY A 121 -13.16 -5.67 17.52
N ASP A 122 -14.19 -6.11 16.82
CA ASP A 122 -15.45 -5.38 16.66
C ASP A 122 -15.25 -3.96 16.08
N ASP A 123 -14.28 -3.81 15.19
CA ASP A 123 -13.96 -2.53 14.56
C ASP A 123 -14.33 -2.58 13.08
N GLU A 124 -15.62 -2.62 12.81
CA GLU A 124 -16.12 -2.70 11.44
C GLU A 124 -15.70 -1.53 10.56
N ALA A 125 -15.61 -0.34 11.13
CA ALA A 125 -15.24 0.85 10.37
C ALA A 125 -13.81 0.75 9.82
N THR A 126 -12.87 0.22 10.60
CA THR A 126 -11.52 -0.02 10.11
C THR A 126 -11.53 -1.14 9.06
N GLY A 127 -12.32 -2.19 9.28
CA GLY A 127 -12.49 -3.27 8.31
C GLY A 127 -13.00 -2.75 6.98
N ASP A 128 -13.99 -1.86 7.00
CA ASP A 128 -14.53 -1.25 5.78
C ASP A 128 -13.49 -0.38 5.07
N MET A 129 -12.67 0.34 5.81
CA MET A 129 -11.58 1.12 5.24
C MET A 129 -10.59 0.21 4.51
N PHE A 130 -10.17 -0.89 5.15
CA PHE A 130 -9.28 -1.88 4.52
C PHE A 130 -9.92 -2.48 3.27
N LEU A 131 -11.22 -2.79 3.34
CA LEU A 131 -11.95 -3.37 2.21
C LEU A 131 -11.95 -2.41 1.00
N GLY A 132 -12.16 -1.13 1.23
CA GLY A 132 -12.16 -0.13 0.17
C GLY A 132 -10.79 0.01 -0.49
N ILE A 133 -9.73 0.02 0.32
CA ILE A 133 -8.36 0.09 -0.21
C ILE A 133 -8.05 -1.19 -1.01
N MET A 134 -8.43 -2.35 -0.48
CA MET A 134 -8.21 -3.62 -1.15
C MET A 134 -8.92 -3.68 -2.51
N ASP A 135 -10.16 -3.22 -2.57
CA ASP A 135 -10.93 -3.18 -3.82
C ASP A 135 -10.21 -2.33 -4.87
N SER A 136 -9.75 -1.16 -4.48
CA SER A 136 -8.98 -0.28 -5.38
C SER A 136 -7.70 -0.96 -5.87
N LEU A 137 -6.97 -1.61 -4.97
CA LEU A 137 -5.73 -2.31 -5.33
C LEU A 137 -5.98 -3.47 -6.29
N GLN A 138 -7.06 -4.22 -6.08
CA GLN A 138 -7.40 -5.34 -6.96
C GLN A 138 -7.66 -4.84 -8.38
N LYS A 139 -8.33 -3.72 -8.52
CA LYS A 139 -8.57 -3.11 -9.82
C LYS A 139 -7.26 -2.66 -10.47
N HIS A 140 -6.38 -2.01 -9.69
CA HIS A 140 -5.08 -1.59 -10.20
C HIS A 140 -4.24 -2.78 -10.65
N VAL A 141 -4.23 -3.86 -9.88
CA VAL A 141 -3.50 -5.08 -10.25
C VAL A 141 -4.00 -5.63 -11.59
N TRP A 142 -5.32 -5.71 -11.75
CA TRP A 142 -5.90 -6.16 -13.01
C TRP A 142 -5.43 -5.28 -14.19
N MET A 143 -5.52 -3.97 -14.03
CA MET A 143 -5.15 -3.04 -15.11
C MET A 143 -3.66 -3.09 -15.44
N LEU A 144 -2.82 -3.16 -14.41
CA LEU A 144 -1.37 -3.22 -14.60
C LEU A 144 -0.94 -4.53 -15.25
N GLN A 145 -1.56 -5.64 -14.88
CA GLN A 145 -1.29 -6.93 -15.53
C GLN A 145 -1.75 -6.93 -16.99
N ALA A 146 -2.88 -6.29 -17.27
CA ALA A 146 -3.36 -6.14 -18.66
C ALA A 146 -2.36 -5.34 -19.49
N HIS A 147 -1.76 -4.29 -18.89
CA HIS A 147 -0.70 -3.52 -19.56
C HIS A 147 0.48 -4.41 -19.92
N LEU A 148 0.81 -5.38 -19.06
CA LEU A 148 1.89 -6.34 -19.32
C LEU A 148 1.49 -7.45 -20.32
N GLY A 149 0.24 -7.48 -20.75
CA GLY A 149 -0.24 -8.51 -21.67
C GLY A 149 -0.68 -9.80 -20.98
N LYS A 150 -1.00 -9.73 -19.72
CA LYS A 150 -1.40 -10.90 -18.93
C LYS A 150 -2.88 -10.95 -18.64
#